data_e6d31fb69aef28b2d314a280b1fac787
#
_entry.id   e6d31fb69aef28b2d314a280b1fac787
#
_cell.length_a   1.000
_cell.length_b   1.000
_cell.length_c   1.000
_cell.angle_alpha   90.00
_cell.angle_beta   90.00
_cell.angle_gamma   90.00
#
_symmetry.space_group_name_H-M   'P 1'
#
loop_
_entity.id
_entity.type
_entity.pdbx_description
1 polymer ?
#
loop_
_entity_poly.entity_id
_entity_poly.type
_entity_poly.pdbx_seq_one_letter_code
_entity_poly.pdbx_strand_id
1 'polypeptide(L)'
;MPVISKGLEGIVANSTRLSDVLGDKGQLIYAGYDINELAGKVIFEEIIHLLWHGHLPNRKELTDLERNLRSRRDLPQGVIDFIKGAPKKANPMDVIRTAISMLGLYDTELEEDINVDKNQIRALHITAKIGVIAAYFNRARQDKPLPPVRQDLGEAAHFLYLLNGEEPKPEAVKTLDVAYVLHADHGMNASTFSARVTVATLTDMYSAITSAIGTLKGPLHGGANEGVIHMLEEIGSEDRVDAYIEDQLAQKKKIMGIGHRVYKVLDPRAPHLREMAIRLTEELGDAKWIRMSERIAALMKEKKGLNANVDFYSATVYYSLGIPTDMFTPVFAIARTAGWTAHVLEQLADNRLYRPLSEYTGPEVGKKVVPIDER
;
A
#
# COMPACT_ATOMS: atom_id res chain seq x y z
N MET A 1 25.42 -1.95 29.07
CA MET A 1 24.04 -2.44 28.90
C MET A 1 23.69 -2.32 27.42
N PRO A 2 22.97 -3.25 26.82
CA PRO A 2 22.52 -3.07 25.44
C PRO A 2 21.63 -1.83 25.36
N VAL A 3 21.85 -1.00 24.34
CA VAL A 3 21.04 0.20 24.11
C VAL A 3 19.69 -0.24 23.51
N ILE A 4 18.59 0.11 24.17
CA ILE A 4 17.26 -0.16 23.63
C ILE A 4 16.94 0.87 22.55
N SER A 5 16.82 0.44 21.30
CA SER A 5 16.30 1.27 20.22
C SER A 5 14.79 1.07 20.09
N LYS A 6 13.99 2.02 20.60
CA LYS A 6 12.52 1.95 20.54
C LYS A 6 12.05 1.93 19.10
N GLY A 7 11.25 0.92 18.75
CA GLY A 7 10.73 0.77 17.38
C GLY A 7 11.80 0.44 16.34
N LEU A 8 12.99 -0.02 16.77
CA LEU A 8 14.16 -0.30 15.93
C LEU A 8 14.66 0.93 15.14
N GLU A 9 14.40 2.14 15.63
CA GLU A 9 14.85 3.36 14.96
C GLU A 9 16.38 3.39 14.85
N GLY A 10 16.91 3.60 13.64
CA GLY A 10 18.34 3.59 13.34
C GLY A 10 18.98 2.21 13.27
N ILE A 11 18.24 1.13 13.44
CA ILE A 11 18.76 -0.25 13.32
C ILE A 11 18.60 -0.75 11.90
N VAL A 12 19.69 -1.19 11.30
CA VAL A 12 19.68 -1.91 10.02
C VAL A 12 19.36 -3.38 10.28
N ALA A 13 18.14 -3.81 9.95
CA ALA A 13 17.65 -5.14 10.24
C ALA A 13 18.06 -6.18 9.19
N ASN A 14 18.28 -5.75 7.94
CA ASN A 14 18.70 -6.60 6.81
C ASN A 14 19.30 -5.76 5.69
N SER A 15 19.85 -6.42 4.67
CA SER A 15 20.16 -5.82 3.36
C SER A 15 19.02 -6.07 2.37
N THR A 16 18.86 -5.20 1.37
CA THR A 16 17.93 -5.38 0.25
C THR A 16 18.50 -4.78 -1.02
N ARG A 17 18.18 -5.40 -2.16
CA ARG A 17 18.48 -4.88 -3.51
C ARG A 17 17.26 -4.24 -4.18
N LEU A 18 16.09 -4.27 -3.51
CA LEU A 18 14.81 -3.93 -4.12
C LEU A 18 14.60 -2.43 -4.20
N SER A 19 14.84 -1.71 -3.11
CA SER A 19 14.66 -0.26 -3.08
C SER A 19 15.52 0.41 -2.03
N ASP A 20 15.75 1.70 -2.23
CA ASP A 20 16.40 2.58 -1.25
C ASP A 20 15.65 3.90 -1.12
N VAL A 21 15.63 4.45 0.09
CA VAL A 21 14.95 5.70 0.44
C VAL A 21 15.97 6.66 1.03
N LEU A 22 16.47 7.56 0.19
CA LEU A 22 17.46 8.57 0.59
C LEU A 22 16.73 9.83 1.09
N GLY A 23 16.30 9.81 2.35
CA GLY A 23 15.44 10.83 2.94
C GLY A 23 15.98 12.24 2.88
N ASP A 24 17.28 12.43 3.10
CA ASP A 24 17.94 13.74 3.05
C ASP A 24 18.07 14.29 1.62
N LYS A 25 18.10 13.41 0.62
CA LYS A 25 18.17 13.77 -0.80
C LYS A 25 16.81 13.87 -1.48
N GLY A 26 15.73 13.39 -0.84
CA GLY A 26 14.42 13.29 -1.46
C GLY A 26 14.41 12.34 -2.66
N GLN A 27 15.05 11.19 -2.53
CA GLN A 27 15.13 10.19 -3.60
C GLN A 27 14.50 8.87 -3.15
N LEU A 28 13.77 8.25 -4.05
CA LEU A 28 13.28 6.88 -3.96
C LEU A 28 13.84 6.11 -5.16
N ILE A 29 14.43 4.97 -4.90
CA ILE A 29 15.11 4.14 -5.89
C ILE A 29 14.47 2.76 -5.90
N TYR A 30 14.13 2.23 -7.08
CA TYR A 30 13.72 0.83 -7.28
C TYR A 30 14.77 0.13 -8.11
N ALA A 31 15.46 -0.86 -7.56
CA ALA A 31 16.48 -1.68 -8.23
C ALA A 31 17.47 -0.84 -9.09
N GLY A 32 17.91 0.30 -8.56
CA GLY A 32 18.87 1.21 -9.22
C GLY A 32 18.24 2.32 -10.05
N TYR A 33 16.93 2.33 -10.30
CA TYR A 33 16.24 3.40 -11.02
C TYR A 33 15.67 4.43 -10.03
N ASP A 34 15.95 5.71 -10.25
CA ASP A 34 15.26 6.80 -9.56
C ASP A 34 13.77 6.80 -9.92
N ILE A 35 12.89 7.05 -8.96
CA ILE A 35 11.43 7.03 -9.17
C ILE A 35 10.99 8.00 -10.27
N ASN A 36 11.70 9.12 -10.48
CA ASN A 36 11.43 10.08 -11.54
C ASN A 36 11.75 9.53 -12.95
N GLU A 37 12.58 8.48 -13.04
CA GLU A 37 12.81 7.77 -14.29
C GLU A 37 11.76 6.70 -14.58
N LEU A 38 10.96 6.33 -13.61
CA LEU A 38 9.93 5.29 -13.73
C LEU A 38 8.53 5.89 -13.87
N ALA A 39 8.17 6.85 -13.00
CA ALA A 39 6.82 7.40 -12.94
C ALA A 39 6.36 8.00 -14.27
N GLY A 40 5.27 7.45 -14.81
CA GLY A 40 4.68 7.87 -16.09
C GLY A 40 5.44 7.47 -17.36
N LYS A 41 6.57 6.75 -17.23
CA LYS A 41 7.37 6.23 -18.35
C LYS A 41 7.24 4.71 -18.50
N VAL A 42 6.92 4.01 -17.42
CA VAL A 42 6.68 2.57 -17.39
C VAL A 42 5.33 2.28 -16.75
N ILE A 43 4.75 1.12 -17.03
CA ILE A 43 3.50 0.66 -16.42
C ILE A 43 3.76 -0.15 -15.15
N PHE A 44 2.73 -0.35 -14.34
CA PHE A 44 2.85 -1.05 -13.05
C PHE A 44 3.35 -2.49 -13.21
N GLU A 45 2.97 -3.20 -14.26
CA GLU A 45 3.46 -4.55 -14.56
C GLU A 45 4.98 -4.58 -14.78
N GLU A 46 5.56 -3.53 -15.38
CA GLU A 46 7.02 -3.41 -15.51
C GLU A 46 7.69 -3.23 -14.15
N ILE A 47 7.04 -2.53 -13.21
CA ILE A 47 7.55 -2.40 -11.82
C ILE A 47 7.45 -3.72 -11.05
N ILE A 48 6.37 -4.47 -11.23
CA ILE A 48 6.27 -5.84 -10.66
C ILE A 48 7.46 -6.67 -11.11
N HIS A 49 7.74 -6.68 -12.42
CA HIS A 49 8.89 -7.40 -12.98
C HIS A 49 10.22 -6.89 -12.44
N LEU A 50 10.41 -5.57 -12.42
CA LEU A 50 11.62 -4.93 -11.92
C LEU A 50 11.93 -5.35 -10.47
N LEU A 51 10.93 -5.32 -9.60
CA LEU A 51 11.11 -5.67 -8.19
C LEU A 51 11.35 -7.19 -8.00
N TRP A 52 10.72 -8.05 -8.79
CA TRP A 52 10.90 -9.50 -8.65
C TRP A 52 12.21 -9.99 -9.27
N HIS A 53 12.67 -9.40 -10.37
CA HIS A 53 13.81 -9.88 -11.16
C HIS A 53 15.04 -8.96 -11.14
N GLY A 54 14.91 -7.70 -10.66
CA GLY A 54 16.00 -6.74 -10.54
C GLY A 54 16.35 -6.01 -11.85
N HIS A 55 15.54 -6.13 -12.90
CA HIS A 55 15.68 -5.41 -14.17
C HIS A 55 14.32 -5.14 -14.81
N LEU A 56 14.22 -4.11 -15.63
CA LEU A 56 13.01 -3.84 -16.42
C LEU A 56 12.82 -4.95 -17.47
N PRO A 57 11.58 -5.38 -17.72
CA PRO A 57 11.31 -6.46 -18.65
C PRO A 57 11.59 -6.05 -20.09
N ASN A 58 12.12 -6.96 -20.89
CA ASN A 58 12.01 -6.85 -22.34
C ASN A 58 10.56 -7.17 -22.79
N ARG A 59 10.27 -6.99 -24.08
CA ARG A 59 8.90 -7.19 -24.61
C ARG A 59 8.33 -8.58 -24.33
N LYS A 60 9.16 -9.61 -24.44
CA LYS A 60 8.73 -10.98 -24.20
C LYS A 60 8.42 -11.21 -22.72
N GLU A 61 9.30 -10.79 -21.82
CA GLU A 61 9.16 -10.91 -20.37
C GLU A 61 7.89 -10.17 -19.88
N LEU A 62 7.65 -8.96 -20.38
CA LEU A 62 6.44 -8.21 -20.07
C LEU A 62 5.19 -8.95 -20.54
N THR A 63 5.16 -9.42 -21.79
CA THR A 63 4.02 -10.16 -22.34
C THR A 63 3.74 -11.44 -21.55
N ASP A 64 4.79 -12.15 -21.12
CA ASP A 64 4.67 -13.36 -20.33
C ASP A 64 4.15 -13.06 -18.92
N LEU A 65 4.62 -11.98 -18.27
CA LEU A 65 4.12 -11.54 -16.97
C LEU A 65 2.64 -11.13 -17.04
N GLU A 66 2.27 -10.26 -18.00
CA GLU A 66 0.89 -9.82 -18.21
C GLU A 66 -0.06 -11.01 -18.41
N ARG A 67 0.32 -11.98 -19.25
CA ARG A 67 -0.46 -13.22 -19.46
C ARG A 67 -0.61 -13.99 -18.17
N ASN A 68 0.45 -14.14 -17.40
CA ASN A 68 0.46 -14.86 -16.13
C ASN A 68 -0.42 -14.19 -15.07
N LEU A 69 -0.39 -12.86 -14.94
CA LEU A 69 -1.28 -12.13 -14.04
C LEU A 69 -2.75 -12.27 -14.47
N ARG A 70 -3.03 -11.97 -15.73
CA ARG A 70 -4.40 -11.96 -16.30
C ARG A 70 -5.08 -13.32 -16.18
N SER A 71 -4.36 -14.42 -16.42
CA SER A 71 -4.92 -15.79 -16.31
C SER A 71 -5.19 -16.26 -14.87
N ARG A 72 -4.76 -15.50 -13.85
CA ARG A 72 -4.88 -15.88 -12.44
C ARG A 72 -5.85 -15.02 -11.62
N ARG A 73 -6.65 -14.18 -12.29
CA ARG A 73 -7.58 -13.23 -11.66
C ARG A 73 -8.80 -13.89 -11.02
N ASP A 74 -9.19 -15.07 -11.50
CA ASP A 74 -10.37 -15.76 -10.99
C ASP A 74 -10.20 -16.11 -9.49
N LEU A 75 -11.25 -15.81 -8.73
CA LEU A 75 -11.30 -16.14 -7.31
C LEU A 75 -11.97 -17.50 -7.09
N PRO A 76 -11.50 -18.32 -6.13
CA PRO A 76 -12.23 -19.50 -5.68
C PRO A 76 -13.65 -19.12 -5.21
N GLN A 77 -14.63 -19.99 -5.48
CA GLN A 77 -16.04 -19.72 -5.16
C GLN A 77 -16.25 -19.39 -3.67
N GLY A 78 -15.58 -20.10 -2.75
CA GLY A 78 -15.69 -19.80 -1.31
C GLY A 78 -15.15 -18.43 -0.91
N VAL A 79 -14.17 -17.87 -1.65
CA VAL A 79 -13.73 -16.49 -1.44
C VAL A 79 -14.76 -15.48 -1.95
N ILE A 80 -15.41 -15.78 -3.10
CA ILE A 80 -16.52 -14.97 -3.63
C ILE A 80 -17.70 -14.97 -2.65
N ASP A 81 -18.06 -16.13 -2.10
CA ASP A 81 -19.15 -16.28 -1.14
C ASP A 81 -18.83 -15.53 0.17
N PHE A 82 -17.59 -15.61 0.66
CA PHE A 82 -17.14 -14.82 1.78
C PHE A 82 -17.29 -13.31 1.52
N ILE A 83 -16.83 -12.81 0.36
CA ILE A 83 -16.92 -11.40 -0.02
C ILE A 83 -18.38 -10.93 -0.03
N LYS A 84 -19.28 -11.73 -0.63
CA LYS A 84 -20.73 -11.42 -0.70
C LYS A 84 -21.39 -11.46 0.67
N GLY A 85 -20.94 -12.36 1.56
CA GLY A 85 -21.47 -12.52 2.91
C GLY A 85 -20.86 -11.58 3.96
N ALA A 86 -19.81 -10.87 3.62
CA ALA A 86 -19.14 -9.96 4.55
C ALA A 86 -20.07 -8.79 4.95
N PRO A 87 -20.02 -8.32 6.21
CA PRO A 87 -20.83 -7.18 6.65
C PRO A 87 -20.57 -5.95 5.76
N LYS A 88 -21.61 -5.35 5.21
CA LYS A 88 -21.51 -4.21 4.28
C LYS A 88 -20.73 -3.00 4.85
N LYS A 89 -20.74 -2.84 6.18
CA LYS A 89 -20.02 -1.79 6.91
C LYS A 89 -18.63 -2.22 7.38
N ALA A 90 -18.18 -3.43 7.02
CA ALA A 90 -16.83 -3.86 7.36
C ALA A 90 -15.79 -2.94 6.70
N ASN A 91 -14.67 -2.72 7.40
CA ASN A 91 -13.56 -2.01 6.80
C ASN A 91 -12.99 -2.84 5.64
N PRO A 92 -12.84 -2.26 4.42
CA PRO A 92 -12.35 -2.99 3.26
C PRO A 92 -11.01 -3.71 3.48
N MET A 93 -10.11 -3.13 4.27
CA MET A 93 -8.82 -3.77 4.61
C MET A 93 -8.99 -5.05 5.42
N ASP A 94 -10.03 -5.16 6.26
CA ASP A 94 -10.32 -6.40 7.00
C ASP A 94 -10.80 -7.50 6.07
N VAL A 95 -11.62 -7.14 5.09
CA VAL A 95 -12.12 -8.10 4.09
C VAL A 95 -10.97 -8.58 3.20
N ILE A 96 -10.13 -7.67 2.71
CA ILE A 96 -8.96 -8.00 1.89
C ILE A 96 -8.00 -8.91 2.66
N ARG A 97 -7.66 -8.56 3.91
CA ARG A 97 -6.80 -9.37 4.77
C ARG A 97 -7.33 -10.79 4.94
N THR A 98 -8.62 -10.92 5.24
CA THR A 98 -9.26 -12.23 5.43
C THR A 98 -9.29 -13.03 4.13
N ALA A 99 -9.68 -12.39 3.01
CA ALA A 99 -9.73 -13.05 1.71
C ALA A 99 -8.34 -13.52 1.24
N ILE A 100 -7.29 -12.73 1.43
CA ILE A 100 -5.90 -13.13 1.12
C ILE A 100 -5.50 -14.34 1.98
N SER A 101 -5.81 -14.34 3.27
CA SER A 101 -5.57 -15.51 4.13
C SER A 101 -6.34 -16.74 3.65
N MET A 102 -7.60 -16.57 3.23
CA MET A 102 -8.42 -17.66 2.68
C MET A 102 -7.84 -18.24 1.39
N LEU A 103 -7.20 -17.43 0.53
CA LEU A 103 -6.58 -17.95 -0.70
C LEU A 103 -5.58 -19.07 -0.41
N GLY A 104 -4.88 -19.02 0.73
CA GLY A 104 -4.00 -20.08 1.17
C GLY A 104 -4.67 -21.44 1.34
N LEU A 105 -5.97 -21.49 1.68
CA LEU A 105 -6.74 -22.73 1.78
C LEU A 105 -6.98 -23.42 0.43
N TYR A 106 -6.85 -22.67 -0.66
CA TYR A 106 -7.04 -23.16 -2.04
C TYR A 106 -5.71 -23.37 -2.78
N ASP A 107 -4.59 -23.10 -2.12
CA ASP A 107 -3.26 -23.41 -2.65
C ASP A 107 -2.88 -24.83 -2.26
N THR A 108 -3.09 -25.76 -3.17
CA THR A 108 -2.78 -27.19 -2.95
C THR A 108 -1.28 -27.50 -2.90
N GLU A 109 -0.43 -26.53 -3.18
CA GLU A 109 1.03 -26.63 -3.16
C GLU A 109 1.64 -26.17 -1.83
N LEU A 110 0.81 -25.83 -0.82
CA LEU A 110 1.27 -25.30 0.48
C LEU A 110 2.23 -26.22 1.23
N GLU A 111 2.05 -27.54 1.10
CA GLU A 111 2.75 -28.52 1.94
C GLU A 111 4.22 -28.77 1.52
N GLU A 112 4.63 -28.30 0.37
CA GLU A 112 5.87 -28.82 -0.21
C GLU A 112 6.98 -27.81 -0.39
N ASP A 113 6.91 -26.50 -0.05
CA ASP A 113 8.16 -25.86 -0.36
C ASP A 113 8.38 -24.37 -0.13
N ILE A 114 9.54 -24.11 0.43
CA ILE A 114 10.44 -22.98 0.32
C ILE A 114 10.97 -22.74 -1.11
N ASN A 115 10.50 -23.47 -2.13
CA ASN A 115 10.98 -23.33 -3.49
C ASN A 115 10.62 -21.97 -4.07
N VAL A 116 11.62 -21.21 -4.56
CA VAL A 116 11.48 -19.87 -5.12
C VAL A 116 10.47 -19.85 -6.27
N ASP A 117 10.46 -20.87 -7.14
CA ASP A 117 9.55 -20.92 -8.29
C ASP A 117 8.08 -21.04 -7.87
N LYS A 118 7.78 -21.85 -6.86
CA LYS A 118 6.42 -21.96 -6.29
C LYS A 118 6.00 -20.68 -5.60
N ASN A 119 6.90 -20.03 -4.89
CA ASN A 119 6.62 -18.73 -4.27
C ASN A 119 6.43 -17.61 -5.31
N GLN A 120 7.05 -17.67 -6.48
CA GLN A 120 6.72 -16.76 -7.59
C GLN A 120 5.30 -16.99 -8.11
N ILE A 121 4.83 -18.23 -8.19
CA ILE A 121 3.43 -18.54 -8.55
C ILE A 121 2.47 -17.97 -7.49
N ARG A 122 2.79 -18.10 -6.20
CA ARG A 122 2.00 -17.51 -5.12
C ARG A 122 1.99 -15.98 -5.18
N ALA A 123 3.12 -15.36 -5.49
CA ALA A 123 3.21 -13.93 -5.71
C ALA A 123 2.32 -13.48 -6.87
N LEU A 124 2.30 -14.21 -8.00
CA LEU A 124 1.39 -13.98 -9.12
C LEU A 124 -0.09 -14.10 -8.70
N HIS A 125 -0.44 -15.16 -7.94
CA HIS A 125 -1.81 -15.38 -7.46
C HIS A 125 -2.29 -14.22 -6.58
N ILE A 126 -1.48 -13.79 -5.63
CA ILE A 126 -1.84 -12.71 -4.70
C ILE A 126 -1.97 -11.38 -5.45
N THR A 127 -0.96 -11.06 -6.28
CA THR A 127 -0.93 -9.79 -7.03
C THR A 127 -2.10 -9.68 -8.00
N ALA A 128 -2.45 -10.76 -8.72
CA ALA A 128 -3.57 -10.78 -9.65
C ALA A 128 -4.95 -10.70 -8.97
N LYS A 129 -5.07 -11.16 -7.72
CA LYS A 129 -6.36 -11.30 -7.03
C LYS A 129 -6.69 -10.19 -6.06
N ILE A 130 -5.71 -9.49 -5.50
CA ILE A 130 -5.94 -8.49 -4.44
C ILE A 130 -6.84 -7.34 -4.94
N GLY A 131 -6.64 -6.88 -6.18
CA GLY A 131 -7.48 -5.85 -6.81
C GLY A 131 -8.91 -6.35 -7.05
N VAL A 132 -9.07 -7.62 -7.46
CA VAL A 132 -10.38 -8.25 -7.65
C VAL A 132 -11.14 -8.32 -6.34
N ILE A 133 -10.49 -8.79 -5.27
CA ILE A 133 -11.08 -8.87 -3.92
C ILE A 133 -11.57 -7.50 -3.46
N ALA A 134 -10.74 -6.47 -3.59
CA ALA A 134 -11.06 -5.11 -3.18
C ALA A 134 -12.27 -4.54 -3.94
N ALA A 135 -12.25 -4.65 -5.27
CA ALA A 135 -13.33 -4.16 -6.12
C ALA A 135 -14.63 -4.93 -5.91
N TYR A 136 -14.57 -6.27 -5.80
CA TYR A 136 -15.74 -7.11 -5.57
C TYR A 136 -16.40 -6.80 -4.22
N PHE A 137 -15.62 -6.61 -3.15
CA PHE A 137 -16.21 -6.20 -1.88
C PHE A 137 -16.90 -4.84 -1.98
N ASN A 138 -16.26 -3.86 -2.65
CA ASN A 138 -16.87 -2.55 -2.83
C ASN A 138 -18.20 -2.62 -3.59
N ARG A 139 -18.33 -3.50 -4.55
CA ARG A 139 -19.60 -3.72 -5.28
C ARG A 139 -20.61 -4.49 -4.46
N ALA A 140 -20.18 -5.58 -3.82
CA ALA A 140 -21.05 -6.43 -3.01
C ALA A 140 -21.73 -5.66 -1.86
N ARG A 141 -20.98 -4.81 -1.17
CA ARG A 141 -21.55 -3.97 -0.09
C ARG A 141 -22.57 -2.94 -0.56
N GLN A 142 -22.58 -2.62 -1.87
CA GLN A 142 -23.53 -1.71 -2.51
C GLN A 142 -24.66 -2.47 -3.23
N ASP A 143 -24.78 -3.78 -3.08
CA ASP A 143 -25.71 -4.65 -3.80
C ASP A 143 -25.58 -4.57 -5.33
N LYS A 144 -24.40 -4.21 -5.84
CA LYS A 144 -24.13 -4.15 -7.27
C LYS A 144 -23.64 -5.50 -7.80
N PRO A 145 -23.96 -5.87 -9.05
CA PRO A 145 -23.46 -7.09 -9.66
C PRO A 145 -21.93 -7.07 -9.75
N LEU A 146 -21.30 -8.24 -9.59
CA LEU A 146 -19.87 -8.40 -9.77
C LEU A 146 -19.55 -8.56 -11.26
N PRO A 147 -18.78 -7.66 -11.88
CA PRO A 147 -18.40 -7.81 -13.27
C PRO A 147 -17.49 -9.03 -13.46
N PRO A 148 -17.54 -9.71 -14.63
CA PRO A 148 -16.59 -10.77 -14.91
C PRO A 148 -15.16 -10.21 -14.97
N VAL A 149 -14.17 -11.01 -14.57
CA VAL A 149 -12.77 -10.65 -14.77
C VAL A 149 -12.45 -10.56 -16.27
N ARG A 150 -11.60 -9.62 -16.65
CA ARG A 150 -11.16 -9.40 -18.03
C ARG A 150 -9.67 -9.73 -18.19
N GLN A 151 -9.34 -10.42 -19.27
CA GLN A 151 -7.96 -10.85 -19.55
C GLN A 151 -7.24 -9.96 -20.56
N ASP A 152 -7.89 -8.93 -21.07
CA ASP A 152 -7.35 -7.97 -22.04
C ASP A 152 -6.89 -6.67 -21.39
N LEU A 153 -7.27 -6.40 -20.13
CA LEU A 153 -6.92 -5.19 -19.39
C LEU A 153 -5.67 -5.38 -18.52
N GLY A 154 -4.82 -4.34 -18.40
CA GLY A 154 -3.76 -4.25 -17.40
C GLY A 154 -4.31 -4.06 -15.98
N GLU A 155 -3.45 -4.11 -14.96
CA GLU A 155 -3.90 -4.14 -13.55
C GLU A 155 -4.68 -2.90 -13.14
N ALA A 156 -4.22 -1.69 -13.51
CA ALA A 156 -4.93 -0.45 -13.19
C ALA A 156 -6.29 -0.35 -13.90
N ALA A 157 -6.32 -0.67 -15.20
CA ALA A 157 -7.55 -0.67 -15.98
C ALA A 157 -8.57 -1.70 -15.47
N HIS A 158 -8.09 -2.89 -15.13
CA HIS A 158 -8.92 -3.97 -14.63
C HIS A 158 -9.54 -3.63 -13.27
N PHE A 159 -8.76 -3.04 -12.35
CA PHE A 159 -9.29 -2.61 -11.07
C PHE A 159 -10.40 -1.56 -11.22
N LEU A 160 -10.18 -0.52 -12.05
CA LEU A 160 -11.20 0.51 -12.30
C LEU A 160 -12.46 -0.07 -12.97
N TYR A 161 -12.28 -0.96 -13.94
CA TYR A 161 -13.39 -1.67 -14.57
C TYR A 161 -14.21 -2.47 -13.54
N LEU A 162 -13.55 -3.25 -12.69
CA LEU A 162 -14.24 -4.03 -11.68
C LEU A 162 -14.92 -3.15 -10.62
N LEU A 163 -14.29 -2.04 -10.24
CA LEU A 163 -14.82 -1.10 -9.24
C LEU A 163 -16.10 -0.42 -9.75
N ASN A 164 -16.07 0.09 -10.99
CA ASN A 164 -17.15 0.90 -11.57
C ASN A 164 -18.18 0.06 -12.34
N GLY A 165 -17.78 -1.07 -12.91
CA GLY A 165 -18.62 -1.93 -13.75
C GLY A 165 -18.72 -1.47 -15.20
N GLU A 166 -17.84 -0.55 -15.62
CA GLU A 166 -17.80 0.00 -16.97
C GLU A 166 -16.34 0.21 -17.42
N GLU A 167 -16.14 0.39 -18.73
CA GLU A 167 -14.81 0.63 -19.30
C GLU A 167 -14.23 1.93 -18.77
N PRO A 168 -13.03 1.91 -18.15
CA PRO A 168 -12.42 3.12 -17.62
C PRO A 168 -11.87 4.01 -18.73
N LYS A 169 -11.90 5.34 -18.52
CA LYS A 169 -11.28 6.29 -19.44
C LYS A 169 -9.76 6.13 -19.45
N PRO A 170 -9.08 6.31 -20.60
CA PRO A 170 -7.63 6.15 -20.70
C PRO A 170 -6.82 7.01 -19.71
N GLU A 171 -7.22 8.26 -19.46
CA GLU A 171 -6.52 9.13 -18.50
C GLU A 171 -6.69 8.64 -17.06
N ALA A 172 -7.86 8.11 -16.69
CA ALA A 172 -8.08 7.48 -15.39
C ALA A 172 -7.18 6.26 -15.19
N VAL A 173 -7.04 5.43 -16.22
CA VAL A 173 -6.13 4.25 -16.21
C VAL A 173 -4.70 4.70 -16.02
N LYS A 174 -4.23 5.65 -16.83
CA LYS A 174 -2.86 6.19 -16.76
C LYS A 174 -2.56 6.79 -15.39
N THR A 175 -3.50 7.54 -14.84
CA THR A 175 -3.33 8.17 -13.53
C THR A 175 -3.24 7.15 -12.41
N LEU A 176 -4.10 6.12 -12.40
CA LEU A 176 -4.03 5.06 -11.39
C LEU A 176 -2.77 4.22 -11.56
N ASP A 177 -2.36 3.95 -12.78
CA ASP A 177 -1.12 3.22 -13.07
C ASP A 177 0.12 3.94 -12.51
N VAL A 178 0.23 5.24 -12.75
CA VAL A 178 1.30 6.07 -12.15
C VAL A 178 1.22 6.03 -10.62
N ALA A 179 0.03 6.10 -10.04
CA ALA A 179 -0.13 5.98 -8.60
C ALA A 179 0.34 4.62 -8.08
N TYR A 180 0.06 3.54 -8.79
CA TYR A 180 0.57 2.19 -8.47
C TYR A 180 2.10 2.13 -8.53
N VAL A 181 2.72 2.64 -9.58
CA VAL A 181 4.19 2.75 -9.70
C VAL A 181 4.79 3.45 -8.49
N LEU A 182 4.24 4.59 -8.08
CA LEU A 182 4.73 5.41 -6.96
C LEU A 182 4.55 4.75 -5.59
N HIS A 183 3.59 3.83 -5.44
CA HIS A 183 3.31 3.14 -4.19
C HIS A 183 3.85 1.71 -4.11
N ALA A 184 4.43 1.19 -5.20
CA ALA A 184 4.82 -0.22 -5.33
C ALA A 184 5.78 -0.67 -4.24
N ASP A 185 6.76 0.15 -3.84
CA ASP A 185 7.65 -0.14 -2.72
C ASP A 185 8.13 1.12 -2.00
N HIS A 186 8.67 0.97 -0.80
CA HIS A 186 9.26 2.05 -0.01
C HIS A 186 10.17 1.48 1.10
N GLY A 187 11.13 0.66 0.71
CA GLY A 187 12.11 0.08 1.63
C GLY A 187 11.51 -0.70 2.79
N MET A 188 12.19 -0.70 3.92
CA MET A 188 11.81 -1.44 5.13
C MET A 188 10.75 -0.69 5.96
N ASN A 189 9.62 -0.34 5.34
CA ASN A 189 8.47 0.21 6.07
C ASN A 189 7.82 -0.85 6.98
N ALA A 190 6.90 -0.44 7.86
CA ALA A 190 6.34 -1.31 8.89
C ALA A 190 5.66 -2.56 8.31
N SER A 191 4.89 -2.45 7.22
CA SER A 191 4.20 -3.60 6.62
C SER A 191 5.15 -4.53 5.88
N THR A 192 6.17 -3.99 5.21
CA THR A 192 7.25 -4.78 4.60
C THR A 192 8.05 -5.55 5.67
N PHE A 193 8.39 -4.89 6.78
CA PHE A 193 9.07 -5.54 7.90
C PHE A 193 8.21 -6.65 8.50
N SER A 194 6.92 -6.41 8.69
CA SER A 194 5.96 -7.43 9.17
C SER A 194 5.91 -8.65 8.25
N ALA A 195 5.84 -8.46 6.93
CA ALA A 195 5.89 -9.56 5.96
C ALA A 195 7.18 -10.37 6.07
N ARG A 196 8.33 -9.68 6.15
CA ARG A 196 9.65 -10.33 6.25
C ARG A 196 9.79 -11.10 7.56
N VAL A 197 9.37 -10.54 8.68
CA VAL A 197 9.37 -11.24 9.99
C VAL A 197 8.50 -12.49 9.93
N THR A 198 7.33 -12.39 9.33
CA THR A 198 6.40 -13.53 9.21
C THR A 198 7.01 -14.62 8.35
N VAL A 199 7.45 -14.31 7.13
CA VAL A 199 7.99 -15.33 6.21
C VAL A 199 9.34 -15.87 6.66
N ALA A 200 10.11 -15.15 7.46
CA ALA A 200 11.39 -15.63 8.02
C ALA A 200 11.22 -16.87 8.92
N THR A 201 10.00 -17.16 9.37
CA THR A 201 9.66 -18.42 10.05
C THR A 201 9.48 -19.61 9.09
N LEU A 202 9.63 -19.37 7.78
CA LEU A 202 9.37 -20.34 6.70
C LEU A 202 7.89 -20.72 6.57
N THR A 203 6.97 -19.84 7.00
CA THR A 203 5.56 -19.96 6.66
C THR A 203 5.29 -19.54 5.21
N ASP A 204 4.08 -19.78 4.73
CA ASP A 204 3.66 -19.46 3.36
C ASP A 204 3.55 -17.96 3.09
N MET A 205 3.55 -17.59 1.80
CA MET A 205 3.45 -16.19 1.36
C MET A 205 2.10 -15.55 1.71
N TYR A 206 1.00 -16.31 1.72
CA TYR A 206 -0.32 -15.77 2.09
C TYR A 206 -0.34 -15.28 3.54
N SER A 207 0.29 -16.02 4.45
CA SER A 207 0.47 -15.62 5.85
C SER A 207 1.29 -14.33 5.96
N ALA A 208 2.38 -14.21 5.19
CA ALA A 208 3.23 -13.02 5.18
C ALA A 208 2.50 -11.78 4.65
N ILE A 209 1.77 -11.92 3.54
CA ILE A 209 1.01 -10.80 2.96
C ILE A 209 -0.21 -10.44 3.83
N THR A 210 -0.86 -11.42 4.45
CA THR A 210 -1.91 -11.16 5.45
C THR A 210 -1.39 -10.29 6.61
N SER A 211 -0.19 -10.59 7.11
CA SER A 211 0.48 -9.79 8.14
C SER A 211 0.79 -8.36 7.66
N ALA A 212 1.28 -8.21 6.42
CA ALA A 212 1.55 -6.92 5.82
C ALA A 212 0.28 -6.05 5.69
N ILE A 213 -0.83 -6.64 5.19
CA ILE A 213 -2.12 -5.95 5.05
C ILE A 213 -2.63 -5.50 6.42
N GLY A 214 -2.55 -6.37 7.44
CA GLY A 214 -2.92 -6.02 8.81
C GLY A 214 -2.10 -4.85 9.38
N THR A 215 -0.81 -4.82 9.09
CA THR A 215 0.09 -3.73 9.50
C THR A 215 -0.21 -2.44 8.74
N LEU A 216 -0.46 -2.51 7.42
CA LEU A 216 -0.79 -1.35 6.61
C LEU A 216 -2.10 -0.67 7.06
N LYS A 217 -3.09 -1.45 7.50
CA LYS A 217 -4.36 -0.92 8.04
C LYS A 217 -4.16 0.02 9.23
N GLY A 218 -3.07 -0.12 9.97
CA GLY A 218 -2.83 0.67 11.19
C GLY A 218 -2.79 2.19 10.91
N PRO A 219 -3.40 3.03 11.76
CA PRO A 219 -3.51 4.48 11.53
C PRO A 219 -2.16 5.20 11.55
N LEU A 220 -1.10 4.57 12.04
CA LEU A 220 0.26 5.10 11.99
C LEU A 220 1.02 4.73 10.71
N HIS A 221 0.37 4.03 9.77
CA HIS A 221 1.00 3.56 8.53
C HIS A 221 0.17 3.95 7.28
N GLY A 222 -0.88 3.22 6.91
CA GLY A 222 -1.53 3.38 5.61
C GLY A 222 -2.74 4.32 5.55
N GLY A 223 -3.24 4.82 6.68
CA GLY A 223 -4.48 5.61 6.75
C GLY A 223 -4.34 7.11 6.54
N ALA A 224 -3.18 7.61 6.11
CA ALA A 224 -2.94 9.06 6.04
C ALA A 224 -3.73 9.74 4.90
N ASN A 225 -3.89 9.08 3.76
CA ASN A 225 -4.63 9.60 2.60
C ASN A 225 -6.15 9.71 2.88
N GLU A 226 -6.75 8.78 3.63
CA GLU A 226 -8.14 8.91 4.10
C GLU A 226 -8.28 10.14 5.01
N GLY A 227 -7.32 10.37 5.90
CA GLY A 227 -7.30 11.56 6.74
C GLY A 227 -7.19 12.87 5.98
N VAL A 228 -6.50 12.90 4.84
CA VAL A 228 -6.39 14.09 3.98
C VAL A 228 -7.74 14.44 3.36
N ILE A 229 -8.44 13.48 2.77
CA ILE A 229 -9.74 13.78 2.13
C ILE A 229 -10.78 14.22 3.17
N HIS A 230 -10.83 13.58 4.33
CA HIS A 230 -11.72 14.03 5.42
C HIS A 230 -11.41 15.45 5.89
N MET A 231 -10.13 15.83 5.98
CA MET A 231 -9.73 17.19 6.27
C MET A 231 -10.21 18.17 5.18
N LEU A 232 -10.07 17.82 3.91
CA LEU A 232 -10.54 18.64 2.79
C LEU A 232 -12.07 18.79 2.80
N GLU A 233 -12.81 17.73 3.11
CA GLU A 233 -14.26 17.74 3.27
C GLU A 233 -14.69 18.63 4.45
N GLU A 234 -14.01 18.57 5.59
CA GLU A 234 -14.26 19.41 6.77
C GLU A 234 -14.01 20.89 6.47
N ILE A 235 -12.95 21.23 5.76
CA ILE A 235 -12.67 22.59 5.29
C ILE A 235 -13.78 23.06 4.35
N GLY A 236 -14.13 22.26 3.37
CA GLY A 236 -15.29 22.43 2.49
C GLY A 236 -15.13 23.47 1.38
N SER A 237 -14.31 24.52 1.52
CA SER A 237 -14.08 25.54 0.50
C SER A 237 -12.71 26.22 0.66
N GLU A 238 -12.19 26.78 -0.44
CA GLU A 238 -10.85 27.36 -0.50
C GLU A 238 -10.67 28.55 0.45
N ASP A 239 -11.69 29.41 0.58
CA ASP A 239 -11.71 30.60 1.46
C ASP A 239 -11.60 30.22 2.94
N ARG A 240 -11.94 29.00 3.34
CA ARG A 240 -11.86 28.52 4.72
C ARG A 240 -10.51 27.88 5.08
N VAL A 241 -9.65 27.64 4.10
CA VAL A 241 -8.39 26.91 4.30
C VAL A 241 -7.49 27.62 5.32
N ASP A 242 -7.28 28.92 5.15
CA ASP A 242 -6.35 29.68 6.00
C ASP A 242 -6.78 29.64 7.48
N ALA A 243 -8.06 29.96 7.75
CA ALA A 243 -8.60 29.92 9.11
C ALA A 243 -8.55 28.53 9.74
N TYR A 244 -8.85 27.48 8.96
CA TYR A 244 -8.78 26.10 9.44
C TYR A 244 -7.34 25.70 9.82
N ILE A 245 -6.37 25.97 8.94
CA ILE A 245 -4.96 25.63 9.20
C ILE A 245 -4.43 26.40 10.42
N GLU A 246 -4.78 27.67 10.57
CA GLU A 246 -4.38 28.47 11.74
C GLU A 246 -4.94 27.90 13.04
N ASP A 247 -6.22 27.52 13.06
CA ASP A 247 -6.85 26.90 14.22
C ASP A 247 -6.19 25.55 14.58
N GLN A 248 -5.97 24.67 13.59
CA GLN A 248 -5.32 23.38 13.84
C GLN A 248 -3.89 23.57 14.38
N LEU A 249 -3.13 24.52 13.85
CA LEU A 249 -1.77 24.83 14.33
C LEU A 249 -1.77 25.43 15.74
N ALA A 250 -2.72 26.29 16.08
CA ALA A 250 -2.91 26.83 17.43
C ALA A 250 -3.20 25.72 18.44
N GLN A 251 -3.99 24.73 18.05
CA GLN A 251 -4.30 23.54 18.85
C GLN A 251 -3.17 22.48 18.85
N LYS A 252 -2.05 22.72 18.15
CA LYS A 252 -0.92 21.78 17.98
C LYS A 252 -1.34 20.45 17.34
N LYS A 253 -2.40 20.44 16.55
CA LYS A 253 -2.85 19.28 15.80
C LYS A 253 -2.01 19.08 14.53
N LYS A 254 -1.90 17.83 14.10
CA LYS A 254 -1.20 17.50 12.85
C LYS A 254 -2.10 17.81 11.65
N ILE A 255 -1.50 18.35 10.61
CA ILE A 255 -2.13 18.49 9.29
C ILE A 255 -1.84 17.20 8.51
N MET A 256 -2.90 16.51 8.09
CA MET A 256 -2.77 15.21 7.42
C MET A 256 -2.07 15.35 6.07
N GLY A 257 -1.21 14.38 5.73
CA GLY A 257 -0.44 14.38 4.49
C GLY A 257 0.71 15.41 4.41
N ILE A 258 1.00 16.15 5.50
CA ILE A 258 2.08 17.14 5.57
C ILE A 258 3.23 16.61 6.43
N GLY A 259 4.46 16.70 5.90
CA GLY A 259 5.66 16.16 6.51
C GLY A 259 5.85 14.67 6.24
N HIS A 260 7.03 14.15 6.50
CA HIS A 260 7.36 12.75 6.30
C HIS A 260 8.36 12.27 7.37
N ARG A 261 8.22 11.00 7.79
CA ARG A 261 9.12 10.44 8.81
C ARG A 261 10.57 10.30 8.31
N VAL A 262 10.73 9.94 7.04
CA VAL A 262 12.03 9.70 6.40
C VAL A 262 12.51 10.91 5.61
N TYR A 263 11.69 11.44 4.67
CA TYR A 263 12.08 12.59 3.87
C TYR A 263 12.16 13.86 4.70
N LYS A 264 13.33 14.49 4.71
CA LYS A 264 13.59 15.81 5.32
C LYS A 264 13.36 16.96 4.32
N VAL A 265 13.25 16.61 3.05
CA VAL A 265 12.93 17.48 1.92
C VAL A 265 11.61 17.04 1.29
N LEU A 266 11.32 17.48 0.07
CA LEU A 266 10.10 17.07 -0.65
C LEU A 266 10.12 15.56 -0.92
N ASP A 267 8.99 14.89 -0.65
CA ASP A 267 8.75 13.50 -1.07
C ASP A 267 8.75 13.44 -2.61
N PRO A 268 9.65 12.67 -3.24
CA PRO A 268 9.81 12.67 -4.70
C PRO A 268 8.58 12.17 -5.46
N ARG A 269 7.65 11.51 -4.78
CA ARG A 269 6.39 11.00 -5.35
C ARG A 269 5.31 12.08 -5.43
N ALA A 270 5.35 13.06 -4.53
CA ALA A 270 4.31 14.08 -4.42
C ALA A 270 4.15 14.95 -5.70
N PRO A 271 5.22 15.38 -6.39
CA PRO A 271 5.09 16.16 -7.63
C PRO A 271 4.33 15.43 -8.75
N HIS A 272 4.56 14.12 -8.91
CA HIS A 272 3.88 13.30 -9.93
C HIS A 272 2.38 13.21 -9.65
N LEU A 273 1.99 12.93 -8.39
CA LEU A 273 0.56 12.87 -8.00
C LEU A 273 -0.10 14.24 -8.07
N ARG A 274 0.64 15.31 -7.72
CA ARG A 274 0.14 16.68 -7.89
C ARG A 274 -0.21 16.97 -9.35
N GLU A 275 0.67 16.64 -10.28
CA GLU A 275 0.42 16.83 -11.72
C GLU A 275 -0.80 16.02 -12.18
N MET A 276 -0.93 14.77 -11.76
CA MET A 276 -2.07 13.93 -12.08
C MET A 276 -3.37 14.52 -11.49
N ALA A 277 -3.35 15.00 -10.25
CA ALA A 277 -4.51 15.62 -9.62
C ALA A 277 -4.96 16.89 -10.37
N ILE A 278 -4.04 17.72 -10.83
CA ILE A 278 -4.36 18.91 -11.63
C ILE A 278 -5.06 18.48 -12.93
N ARG A 279 -4.48 17.58 -13.71
CA ARG A 279 -5.05 17.11 -14.98
C ARG A 279 -6.44 16.51 -14.83
N LEU A 280 -6.62 15.61 -13.83
CA LEU A 280 -7.92 14.98 -13.58
C LEU A 280 -9.00 15.98 -13.18
N THR A 281 -8.66 16.92 -12.29
CA THR A 281 -9.64 17.90 -11.82
C THR A 281 -10.00 18.93 -12.91
N GLU A 282 -9.07 19.26 -13.81
CA GLU A 282 -9.35 20.05 -15.01
C GLU A 282 -10.30 19.31 -15.96
N GLU A 283 -10.06 18.00 -16.24
CA GLU A 283 -10.93 17.20 -17.11
C GLU A 283 -12.33 17.02 -16.54
N LEU A 284 -12.46 16.90 -15.21
CA LEU A 284 -13.75 16.76 -14.53
C LEU A 284 -14.48 18.10 -14.34
N GLY A 285 -13.82 19.24 -14.57
CA GLY A 285 -14.37 20.56 -14.34
C GLY A 285 -14.58 20.92 -12.86
N ASP A 286 -13.99 20.16 -11.95
CA ASP A 286 -14.02 20.40 -10.50
C ASP A 286 -12.60 20.49 -9.90
N ALA A 287 -12.01 21.67 -9.98
CA ALA A 287 -10.70 21.94 -9.43
C ALA A 287 -10.70 22.36 -7.94
N LYS A 288 -11.82 22.25 -7.25
CA LYS A 288 -11.96 22.67 -5.84
C LYS A 288 -10.93 21.99 -4.94
N TRP A 289 -10.83 20.68 -5.03
CA TRP A 289 -9.98 19.86 -4.17
C TRP A 289 -8.50 20.15 -4.37
N ILE A 290 -8.05 20.26 -5.62
CA ILE A 290 -6.66 20.58 -5.90
C ILE A 290 -6.31 22.02 -5.48
N ARG A 291 -7.20 23.02 -5.68
CA ARG A 291 -6.93 24.38 -5.21
C ARG A 291 -6.79 24.46 -3.70
N MET A 292 -7.66 23.78 -2.95
CA MET A 292 -7.56 23.68 -1.49
C MET A 292 -6.24 23.01 -1.08
N SER A 293 -5.86 21.91 -1.73
CA SER A 293 -4.61 21.21 -1.47
C SER A 293 -3.39 22.10 -1.74
N GLU A 294 -3.35 22.83 -2.85
CA GLU A 294 -2.29 23.77 -3.17
C GLU A 294 -2.16 24.88 -2.12
N ARG A 295 -3.29 25.43 -1.66
CA ARG A 295 -3.30 26.46 -0.60
C ARG A 295 -2.78 25.91 0.71
N ILE A 296 -3.20 24.72 1.14
CA ILE A 296 -2.69 24.05 2.35
C ILE A 296 -1.19 23.82 2.25
N ALA A 297 -0.71 23.24 1.12
CA ALA A 297 0.70 22.97 0.91
C ALA A 297 1.56 24.24 0.99
N ALA A 298 1.10 25.35 0.38
CA ALA A 298 1.76 26.64 0.43
C ALA A 298 1.85 27.19 1.86
N LEU A 299 0.73 27.19 2.60
CA LEU A 299 0.69 27.65 3.99
C LEU A 299 1.62 26.82 4.91
N MET A 300 1.61 25.53 4.77
CA MET A 300 2.44 24.66 5.60
C MET A 300 3.93 24.82 5.28
N LYS A 301 4.26 25.04 4.02
CA LYS A 301 5.63 25.38 3.62
C LYS A 301 6.08 26.71 4.20
N GLU A 302 5.24 27.74 4.13
CA GLU A 302 5.51 29.08 4.67
C GLU A 302 5.64 29.07 6.20
N LYS A 303 4.63 28.52 6.90
CA LYS A 303 4.52 28.61 8.36
C LYS A 303 5.41 27.64 9.13
N LYS A 304 5.72 26.47 8.53
CA LYS A 304 6.44 25.37 9.22
C LYS A 304 7.62 24.81 8.44
N GLY A 305 7.86 25.20 7.20
CA GLY A 305 8.89 24.63 6.35
C GLY A 305 8.61 23.19 5.92
N LEU A 306 7.38 22.68 6.14
CA LEU A 306 6.99 21.31 5.86
C LEU A 306 6.41 21.18 4.46
N ASN A 307 6.75 20.07 3.77
CA ASN A 307 6.23 19.75 2.44
C ASN A 307 5.09 18.73 2.53
N ALA A 308 4.24 18.72 1.49
CA ALA A 308 3.29 17.63 1.25
C ALA A 308 4.03 16.33 0.94
N ASN A 309 3.49 15.20 1.41
CA ASN A 309 3.99 13.87 1.11
C ASN A 309 3.11 13.18 0.05
N VAL A 310 3.38 11.91 -0.26
CA VAL A 310 2.65 11.13 -1.26
C VAL A 310 1.16 11.01 -0.93
N ASP A 311 0.79 10.87 0.35
CA ASP A 311 -0.61 10.69 0.78
C ASP A 311 -1.46 11.94 0.54
N PHE A 312 -0.84 13.12 0.55
CA PHE A 312 -1.53 14.39 0.40
C PHE A 312 -2.21 14.53 -0.97
N TYR A 313 -1.46 14.28 -2.05
CA TYR A 313 -2.02 14.40 -3.40
C TYR A 313 -2.70 13.13 -3.88
N SER A 314 -2.33 11.94 -3.35
CA SER A 314 -3.03 10.70 -3.69
C SER A 314 -4.50 10.73 -3.28
N ALA A 315 -4.84 11.41 -2.17
CA ALA A 315 -6.21 11.59 -1.74
C ALA A 315 -7.07 12.29 -2.81
N THR A 316 -6.58 13.42 -3.35
CA THR A 316 -7.27 14.15 -4.43
C THR A 316 -7.36 13.31 -5.70
N VAL A 317 -6.28 12.59 -6.08
CA VAL A 317 -6.27 11.69 -7.24
C VAL A 317 -7.35 10.60 -7.10
N TYR A 318 -7.36 9.88 -5.99
CA TYR A 318 -8.30 8.78 -5.80
C TYR A 318 -9.75 9.26 -5.72
N TYR A 319 -9.98 10.38 -5.06
CA TYR A 319 -11.31 11.00 -5.04
C TYR A 319 -11.79 11.38 -6.44
N SER A 320 -10.92 12.01 -7.25
CA SER A 320 -11.23 12.40 -8.63
C SER A 320 -11.46 11.19 -9.56
N LEU A 321 -10.86 10.04 -9.26
CA LEU A 321 -11.13 8.77 -9.94
C LEU A 321 -12.45 8.10 -9.52
N GLY A 322 -13.21 8.71 -8.59
CA GLY A 322 -14.45 8.15 -8.06
C GLY A 322 -14.25 6.95 -7.12
N ILE A 323 -13.05 6.77 -6.60
CA ILE A 323 -12.73 5.73 -5.63
C ILE A 323 -13.30 6.16 -4.26
N PRO A 324 -14.13 5.33 -3.59
CA PRO A 324 -14.63 5.64 -2.26
C PRO A 324 -13.49 5.87 -1.25
N THR A 325 -13.67 6.78 -0.32
CA THR A 325 -12.63 7.21 0.63
C THR A 325 -12.03 6.04 1.42
N ASP A 326 -12.88 5.13 1.91
CA ASP A 326 -12.45 3.94 2.66
C ASP A 326 -11.76 2.86 1.78
N MET A 327 -11.71 3.08 0.47
CA MET A 327 -10.95 2.27 -0.50
C MET A 327 -9.55 2.83 -0.79
N PHE A 328 -9.14 3.97 -0.23
CA PHE A 328 -7.83 4.57 -0.48
C PHE A 328 -6.69 3.69 0.06
N THR A 329 -6.79 3.23 1.31
CA THR A 329 -5.83 2.27 1.88
C THR A 329 -5.82 0.92 1.13
N PRO A 330 -6.95 0.32 0.72
CA PRO A 330 -7.02 -0.79 -0.25
C PRO A 330 -6.23 -0.55 -1.54
N VAL A 331 -6.39 0.60 -2.19
CA VAL A 331 -5.65 0.96 -3.42
C VAL A 331 -4.15 0.98 -3.16
N PHE A 332 -3.74 1.54 -2.02
CA PHE A 332 -2.36 1.48 -1.58
C PHE A 332 -1.86 0.03 -1.38
N ALA A 333 -2.68 -0.85 -0.76
CA ALA A 333 -2.33 -2.25 -0.58
C ALA A 333 -2.15 -2.99 -1.91
N ILE A 334 -3.01 -2.73 -2.90
CA ILE A 334 -2.90 -3.30 -4.26
C ILE A 334 -1.53 -2.96 -4.87
N ALA A 335 -1.18 -1.69 -4.89
CA ALA A 335 0.12 -1.24 -5.42
C ALA A 335 1.30 -1.86 -4.64
N ARG A 336 1.25 -1.82 -3.31
CA ARG A 336 2.33 -2.28 -2.43
C ARG A 336 2.52 -3.80 -2.45
N THR A 337 1.56 -4.57 -2.94
CA THR A 337 1.69 -6.02 -3.07
C THR A 337 2.89 -6.40 -3.95
N ALA A 338 3.23 -5.61 -4.96
CA ALA A 338 4.44 -5.81 -5.78
C ALA A 338 5.72 -5.79 -4.91
N GLY A 339 5.86 -4.79 -4.04
CA GLY A 339 6.99 -4.68 -3.11
C GLY A 339 6.96 -5.76 -2.02
N TRP A 340 5.79 -6.02 -1.41
CA TRP A 340 5.70 -7.04 -0.37
C TRP A 340 6.09 -8.42 -0.87
N THR A 341 5.57 -8.83 -2.04
CA THR A 341 5.92 -10.14 -2.63
C THR A 341 7.38 -10.21 -3.01
N ALA A 342 7.97 -9.13 -3.56
CA ALA A 342 9.39 -9.04 -3.84
C ALA A 342 10.24 -9.20 -2.57
N HIS A 343 9.90 -8.50 -1.49
CA HIS A 343 10.58 -8.61 -0.21
C HIS A 343 10.45 -9.99 0.43
N VAL A 344 9.31 -10.66 0.26
CA VAL A 344 9.10 -12.05 0.70
C VAL A 344 10.00 -12.99 -0.09
N LEU A 345 10.05 -12.86 -1.42
CA LEU A 345 10.93 -13.66 -2.28
C LEU A 345 12.40 -13.46 -1.93
N GLU A 346 12.82 -12.20 -1.72
CA GLU A 346 14.19 -11.87 -1.31
C GLU A 346 14.53 -12.47 0.07
N GLN A 347 13.60 -12.40 1.03
CA GLN A 347 13.80 -12.99 2.37
C GLN A 347 13.96 -14.51 2.30
N LEU A 348 13.18 -15.18 1.47
CA LEU A 348 13.26 -16.64 1.32
C LEU A 348 14.56 -17.08 0.62
N ALA A 349 15.10 -16.26 -0.29
CA ALA A 349 16.33 -16.56 -1.01
C ALA A 349 17.58 -16.54 -0.11
N ASP A 350 17.59 -15.71 0.94
CA ASP A 350 18.64 -15.64 1.96
C ASP A 350 18.00 -15.44 3.33
N ASN A 351 17.46 -16.55 3.88
CA ASN A 351 16.61 -16.49 5.05
C ASN A 351 17.35 -16.64 6.37
N ARG A 352 17.01 -15.74 7.29
CA ARG A 352 17.30 -15.90 8.71
C ARG A 352 16.14 -15.43 9.55
N LEU A 353 15.77 -16.26 10.55
CA LEU A 353 14.70 -15.95 11.50
C LEU A 353 15.00 -14.65 12.28
N TYR A 354 14.06 -13.73 12.31
CA TYR A 354 14.13 -12.55 13.16
C TYR A 354 13.78 -12.93 14.61
N ARG A 355 14.77 -12.77 15.51
CA ARG A 355 14.63 -13.11 16.93
C ARG A 355 15.39 -12.09 17.80
N PRO A 356 14.89 -10.87 17.93
CA PRO A 356 15.51 -9.86 18.81
C PRO A 356 15.42 -10.27 20.29
N LEU A 357 16.24 -9.65 21.10
CA LEU A 357 16.18 -9.76 22.57
C LEU A 357 15.27 -8.67 23.14
N SER A 358 14.78 -8.91 24.34
CA SER A 358 14.08 -7.92 25.15
C SER A 358 14.77 -7.74 26.50
N GLU A 359 14.74 -6.51 27.02
CA GLU A 359 15.10 -6.25 28.41
C GLU A 359 13.89 -6.60 29.29
N TYR A 360 14.12 -7.48 30.26
CA TYR A 360 13.08 -7.82 31.24
C TYR A 360 13.04 -6.74 32.33
N THR A 361 11.92 -6.05 32.46
CA THR A 361 11.67 -5.00 33.46
C THR A 361 10.65 -5.41 34.52
N GLY A 362 10.29 -6.69 34.56
CA GLY A 362 9.38 -7.24 35.56
C GLY A 362 10.04 -7.46 36.93
N PRO A 363 9.31 -8.02 37.90
CA PRO A 363 9.84 -8.35 39.21
C PRO A 363 11.06 -9.28 39.16
N GLU A 364 11.96 -9.15 40.12
CA GLU A 364 13.13 -10.03 40.25
C GLU A 364 12.74 -11.51 40.35
N VAL A 365 13.65 -12.37 39.91
CA VAL A 365 13.51 -13.82 40.01
C VAL A 365 13.51 -14.24 41.49
N GLY A 366 12.67 -15.23 41.83
CA GLY A 366 12.63 -15.79 43.19
C GLY A 366 11.24 -15.77 43.85
N LYS A 367 10.23 -15.23 43.19
CA LYS A 367 8.84 -15.37 43.68
C LYS A 367 8.44 -16.84 43.73
N LYS A 368 7.92 -17.25 44.86
CA LYS A 368 7.35 -18.59 45.05
C LYS A 368 5.89 -18.57 44.67
N VAL A 369 5.41 -19.67 44.08
CA VAL A 369 3.97 -19.87 43.88
C VAL A 369 3.32 -20.18 45.21
N VAL A 370 2.39 -19.34 45.60
CA VAL A 370 1.52 -19.58 46.76
C VAL A 370 0.26 -20.26 46.26
N PRO A 371 -0.27 -21.29 46.96
CA PRO A 371 -1.56 -21.90 46.57
C PRO A 371 -2.67 -20.87 46.42
N ILE A 372 -3.65 -21.14 45.54
CA ILE A 372 -4.68 -20.16 45.20
C ILE A 372 -5.48 -19.70 46.41
N ASP A 373 -5.73 -20.62 47.34
CA ASP A 373 -6.52 -20.38 48.59
C ASP A 373 -5.72 -19.60 49.64
N GLU A 374 -4.42 -19.33 49.41
CA GLU A 374 -3.54 -18.61 50.33
C GLU A 374 -3.03 -17.26 49.73
N ARG A 375 -3.54 -16.86 48.55
CA ARG A 375 -3.13 -15.60 47.82
C ARG A 375 -3.90 -14.39 48.29
#